data_b27654489e4e59e296dc23a38ee84a53
#
_entry.id   b27654489e4e59e296dc23a38ee84a53
#
_cell.length_a   1.000
_cell.length_b   1.000
_cell.length_c   1.000
_cell.angle_alpha   90.00
_cell.angle_beta   90.00
_cell.angle_gamma   90.00
#
_symmetry.space_group_name_H-M   'P 1'
#
loop_
_entity.id
_entity.type
_entity.pdbx_description
1 polymer ?
#
loop_
_entity_poly.entity_id
_entity_poly.type
_entity_poly.pdbx_seq_one_letter_code
_entity_poly.pdbx_strand_id
1 'polypeptide(L)'
;MTKVIVGEDCGNSPKNIFLKNLTIAFAKRDSKFILDNVTDDVRWNIIGKKLIQGKDDFAAAMDLMKTDKAVEISIHHIATHGKSGFVNGTVKSTNGKTSTFCDVYEFSNAKGTAVREIKSYVIEIK
;
A
#
# COMPACT_ATOMS: atom_id res chain seq x y z
N MET A 1 5.83 -16.68 -5.35
CA MET A 1 6.00 -15.43 -6.11
C MET A 1 4.64 -14.76 -6.29
N THR A 2 4.58 -13.48 -6.03
CA THR A 2 3.33 -12.72 -6.15
C THR A 2 3.04 -12.36 -7.60
N LYS A 3 1.87 -12.75 -8.11
CA LYS A 3 1.41 -12.34 -9.43
C LYS A 3 0.84 -10.92 -9.34
N VAL A 4 1.23 -10.04 -10.26
CA VAL A 4 0.80 -8.64 -10.27
C VAL A 4 0.04 -8.36 -11.56
N ILE A 5 -1.19 -7.83 -11.42
CA ILE A 5 -2.02 -7.40 -12.54
C ILE A 5 -2.33 -5.93 -12.33
N VAL A 6 -2.05 -5.10 -13.35
CA VAL A 6 -2.27 -3.65 -13.27
C VAL A 6 -3.26 -3.25 -14.35
N GLY A 7 -4.34 -2.57 -13.93
CA GLY A 7 -5.38 -2.11 -14.84
C GLY A 7 -4.97 -0.90 -15.67
N GLU A 8 -5.72 -0.65 -16.74
CA GLU A 8 -5.42 0.45 -17.67
C GLU A 8 -5.65 1.84 -17.05
N ASP A 9 -6.51 1.92 -16.04
CA ASP A 9 -6.89 3.20 -15.44
C ASP A 9 -5.91 3.67 -14.36
N CYS A 10 -4.74 3.04 -14.27
CA CYS A 10 -3.76 3.42 -13.24
C CYS A 10 -2.92 4.63 -13.63
N GLY A 11 -2.86 4.97 -14.92
CA GLY A 11 -2.05 6.09 -15.39
C GLY A 11 -0.56 5.83 -15.28
N ASN A 12 0.22 6.81 -15.69
CA ASN A 12 1.68 6.68 -15.70
C ASN A 12 2.40 7.96 -15.24
N SER A 13 1.72 8.84 -14.49
CA SER A 13 2.40 9.98 -13.89
C SER A 13 3.43 9.48 -12.86
N PRO A 14 4.47 10.27 -12.54
CA PRO A 14 5.47 9.86 -11.56
C PRO A 14 4.85 9.47 -10.21
N LYS A 15 3.86 10.21 -9.72
CA LYS A 15 3.20 9.89 -8.46
C LYS A 15 2.37 8.60 -8.56
N ASN A 16 1.68 8.37 -9.67
CA ASN A 16 0.93 7.14 -9.87
C ASN A 16 1.86 5.94 -9.92
N ILE A 17 2.99 6.05 -10.62
CA ILE A 17 3.99 4.99 -10.68
C ILE A 17 4.57 4.73 -9.29
N PHE A 18 4.85 5.77 -8.52
CA PHE A 18 5.35 5.63 -7.15
C PHE A 18 4.36 4.84 -6.27
N LEU A 19 3.07 5.19 -6.30
CA LEU A 19 2.05 4.48 -5.52
C LEU A 19 1.84 3.06 -6.01
N LYS A 20 1.92 2.82 -7.32
CA LYS A 20 1.87 1.47 -7.86
C LYS A 20 3.00 0.61 -7.29
N ASN A 21 4.23 1.12 -7.34
CA ASN A 21 5.39 0.39 -6.85
C ASN A 21 5.32 0.15 -5.34
N LEU A 22 4.84 1.13 -4.59
CA LEU A 22 4.67 0.99 -3.15
C LEU A 22 3.62 -0.09 -2.80
N THR A 23 2.50 -0.09 -3.53
CA THR A 23 1.44 -1.09 -3.34
C THR A 23 1.94 -2.50 -3.66
N ILE A 24 2.70 -2.65 -4.75
CA ILE A 24 3.31 -3.94 -5.10
C ILE A 24 4.29 -4.37 -4.01
N ALA A 25 5.07 -3.44 -3.46
CA ALA A 25 6.01 -3.74 -2.38
C ALA A 25 5.28 -4.24 -1.13
N PHE A 26 4.12 -3.67 -0.80
CA PHE A 26 3.31 -4.18 0.31
C PHE A 26 2.86 -5.61 0.06
N ALA A 27 2.39 -5.93 -1.15
CA ALA A 27 1.94 -7.28 -1.48
C ALA A 27 3.09 -8.30 -1.38
N LYS A 28 4.28 -7.90 -1.78
CA LYS A 28 5.48 -8.74 -1.75
C LYS A 28 6.20 -8.73 -0.40
N ARG A 29 5.77 -7.90 0.52
CA ARG A 29 6.42 -7.66 1.83
C ARG A 29 7.87 -7.21 1.68
N ASP A 30 8.10 -6.30 0.73
CA ASP A 30 9.40 -5.67 0.51
C ASP A 30 9.55 -4.50 1.47
N SER A 31 9.89 -4.80 2.72
CA SER A 31 9.93 -3.80 3.79
C SER A 31 11.00 -2.74 3.56
N LYS A 32 12.13 -3.09 2.97
CA LYS A 32 13.18 -2.12 2.71
C LYS A 32 12.69 -1.02 1.76
N PHE A 33 12.06 -1.40 0.66
CA PHE A 33 11.52 -0.42 -0.28
C PHE A 33 10.47 0.47 0.39
N ILE A 34 9.57 -0.14 1.18
CA ILE A 34 8.52 0.59 1.86
C ILE A 34 9.12 1.60 2.86
N LEU A 35 10.05 1.14 3.69
CA LEU A 35 10.64 2.00 4.73
C LEU A 35 11.48 3.13 4.13
N ASP A 36 12.09 2.90 2.97
CA ASP A 36 12.86 3.95 2.29
C ASP A 36 11.97 5.04 1.69
N ASN A 37 10.65 4.80 1.59
CA ASN A 37 9.72 5.70 0.93
C ASN A 37 8.62 6.27 1.83
N VAL A 38 8.79 6.12 3.15
CA VAL A 38 7.88 6.72 4.14
C VAL A 38 8.66 7.66 5.05
N THR A 39 7.96 8.63 5.65
CA THR A 39 8.59 9.57 6.57
C THR A 39 8.82 8.93 7.93
N ASP A 40 9.68 9.56 8.76
CA ASP A 40 9.97 9.05 10.11
C ASP A 40 8.73 9.07 11.01
N ASP A 41 7.82 10.00 10.78
CA ASP A 41 6.57 10.14 11.55
C ASP A 41 5.38 9.48 10.85
N VAL A 42 5.63 8.54 9.94
CA VAL A 42 4.58 7.89 9.16
C VAL A 42 3.49 7.31 10.05
N ARG A 43 2.25 7.44 9.59
CA ARG A 43 1.08 6.87 10.25
C ARG A 43 0.41 5.90 9.30
N TRP A 44 0.13 4.70 9.79
CA TRP A 44 -0.60 3.69 9.03
C TRP A 44 -1.86 3.34 9.82
N ASN A 45 -2.98 3.84 9.37
CA ASN A 45 -4.27 3.59 9.99
C ASN A 45 -4.97 2.45 9.23
N ILE A 46 -4.96 1.27 9.83
CA ILE A 46 -5.70 0.12 9.30
C ILE A 46 -7.11 0.25 9.85
N ILE A 47 -8.01 0.76 9.01
CA ILE A 47 -9.34 1.19 9.43
C ILE A 47 -10.10 0.03 10.10
N GLY A 48 -10.63 0.30 11.28
CA GLY A 48 -11.35 -0.69 12.07
C GLY A 48 -10.49 -1.67 12.83
N LYS A 49 -9.17 -1.59 12.73
CA LYS A 49 -8.25 -2.52 13.37
C LYS A 49 -7.24 -1.86 14.27
N LYS A 50 -6.33 -1.05 13.74
CA LYS A 50 -5.35 -0.36 14.58
C LYS A 50 -4.65 0.78 13.85
N LEU A 51 -4.04 1.65 14.64
CA LEU A 51 -3.20 2.73 14.15
C LEU A 51 -1.74 2.42 14.51
N ILE A 52 -0.88 2.43 13.51
CA ILE A 52 0.57 2.25 13.66
C ILE A 52 1.20 3.61 13.42
N GLN A 53 2.01 4.07 14.36
CA GLN A 53 2.57 5.42 14.30
C GLN A 53 4.08 5.40 14.50
N GLY A 54 4.79 6.07 13.58
CA GLY A 54 6.22 6.16 13.59
C GLY A 54 6.90 5.05 12.81
N LYS A 55 8.09 5.35 12.28
CA LYS A 55 8.81 4.41 11.41
C LYS A 55 9.22 3.12 12.14
N ASP A 56 9.58 3.22 13.43
CA ASP A 56 9.99 2.03 14.20
C ASP A 56 8.83 1.06 14.39
N ASP A 57 7.65 1.55 14.77
CA ASP A 57 6.46 0.71 14.89
C ASP A 57 6.01 0.17 13.54
N PHE A 58 6.17 0.97 12.50
CA PHE A 58 5.86 0.56 11.13
C PHE A 58 6.76 -0.61 10.71
N ALA A 59 8.07 -0.49 10.97
CA ALA A 59 9.02 -1.55 10.66
C ALA A 59 8.71 -2.83 11.45
N ALA A 60 8.33 -2.71 12.73
CA ALA A 60 7.95 -3.86 13.54
C ALA A 60 6.71 -4.56 12.98
N ALA A 61 5.71 -3.78 12.54
CA ALA A 61 4.49 -4.33 11.94
C ALA A 61 4.83 -5.07 10.63
N MET A 62 5.70 -4.51 9.80
CA MET A 62 6.12 -5.16 8.56
C MET A 62 6.86 -6.46 8.84
N ASP A 63 7.69 -6.50 9.87
CA ASP A 63 8.43 -7.70 10.25
C ASP A 63 7.49 -8.83 10.67
N LEU A 64 6.42 -8.52 11.39
CA LEU A 64 5.41 -9.51 11.77
C LEU A 64 4.69 -10.11 10.57
N MET A 65 4.61 -9.38 9.45
CA MET A 65 3.89 -9.81 8.25
C MET A 65 4.82 -10.32 7.14
N LYS A 66 6.12 -10.42 7.39
CA LYS A 66 7.10 -10.65 6.30
C LYS A 66 6.90 -11.96 5.53
N THR A 67 6.28 -12.96 6.14
CA THR A 67 6.00 -14.23 5.49
C THR A 67 4.60 -14.31 4.87
N ASP A 68 3.77 -13.30 5.11
CA ASP A 68 2.37 -13.26 4.65
C ASP A 68 2.29 -12.53 3.31
N LYS A 69 2.98 -13.05 2.30
CA LYS A 69 2.99 -12.47 0.97
C LYS A 69 1.70 -12.82 0.24
N ALA A 70 1.21 -11.87 -0.56
CA ALA A 70 0.05 -12.13 -1.41
C ALA A 70 0.42 -13.10 -2.53
N VAL A 71 -0.52 -13.97 -2.89
CA VAL A 71 -0.39 -14.83 -4.08
C VAL A 71 -0.59 -14.01 -5.35
N GLU A 72 -1.56 -13.09 -5.30
CA GLU A 72 -1.88 -12.25 -6.44
C GLU A 72 -2.39 -10.90 -5.94
N ILE A 73 -2.01 -9.85 -6.63
CA ILE A 73 -2.59 -8.51 -6.42
C ILE A 73 -3.04 -7.96 -7.76
N SER A 74 -4.27 -7.45 -7.81
CA SER A 74 -4.81 -6.75 -8.97
C SER A 74 -5.05 -5.30 -8.59
N ILE A 75 -4.39 -4.38 -9.26
CA ILE A 75 -4.55 -2.94 -9.04
C ILE A 75 -5.51 -2.44 -10.10
N HIS A 76 -6.65 -1.88 -9.67
CA HIS A 76 -7.71 -1.43 -10.57
C HIS A 76 -7.57 0.03 -10.96
N HIS A 77 -7.38 0.90 -9.97
CA HIS A 77 -7.30 2.35 -10.19
C HIS A 77 -6.24 2.97 -9.32
N ILE A 78 -5.55 3.97 -9.85
CA ILE A 78 -4.65 4.84 -9.11
C ILE A 78 -4.98 6.26 -9.53
N ALA A 79 -5.16 7.15 -8.56
CA ALA A 79 -5.34 8.57 -8.84
C ALA A 79 -4.59 9.37 -7.81
N THR A 80 -4.01 10.49 -8.24
CA THR A 80 -3.27 11.39 -7.36
C THR A 80 -3.63 12.83 -7.67
N HIS A 81 -3.65 13.65 -6.62
CA HIS A 81 -3.89 15.09 -6.74
C HIS A 81 -3.24 15.79 -5.55
N GLY A 82 -2.34 16.74 -5.83
CA GLY A 82 -1.64 17.45 -4.76
C GLY A 82 -0.88 16.49 -3.85
N LYS A 83 -1.18 16.52 -2.55
CA LYS A 83 -0.55 15.67 -1.55
C LYS A 83 -1.29 14.36 -1.32
N SER A 84 -2.35 14.08 -2.04
CA SER A 84 -3.20 12.92 -1.80
C SER A 84 -3.24 11.99 -2.99
N GLY A 85 -3.47 10.71 -2.72
CA GLY A 85 -3.66 9.73 -3.76
C GLY A 85 -4.32 8.48 -3.21
N PHE A 86 -4.83 7.63 -4.12
CA PHE A 86 -5.40 6.35 -3.70
C PHE A 86 -5.04 5.25 -4.69
N VAL A 87 -5.04 4.04 -4.18
CA VAL A 87 -4.89 2.82 -4.97
C VAL A 87 -5.97 1.86 -4.51
N ASN A 88 -6.73 1.28 -5.43
CA ASN A 88 -7.67 0.23 -5.06
C ASN A 88 -7.46 -1.02 -5.93
N GLY A 89 -7.96 -2.14 -5.42
CA GLY A 89 -7.83 -3.40 -6.12
C GLY A 89 -8.25 -4.58 -5.27
N THR A 90 -7.75 -5.76 -5.64
CA THR A 90 -8.01 -7.00 -4.91
C THR A 90 -6.71 -7.72 -4.62
N VAL A 91 -6.71 -8.48 -3.52
CA VAL A 91 -5.56 -9.28 -3.07
C VAL A 91 -6.03 -10.69 -2.78
N LYS A 92 -5.29 -11.68 -3.28
CA LYS A 92 -5.48 -13.09 -2.91
C LYS A 92 -4.38 -13.52 -1.95
N SER A 93 -4.76 -14.09 -0.83
CA SER A 93 -3.84 -14.62 0.18
C SER A 93 -3.54 -16.09 -0.06
N THR A 94 -2.49 -16.60 0.57
CA THR A 94 -2.09 -18.00 0.47
C THR A 94 -3.16 -18.95 1.01
N ASN A 95 -4.04 -18.48 1.91
CA ASN A 95 -5.12 -19.28 2.47
C ASN A 95 -6.36 -19.33 1.56
N GLY A 96 -6.29 -18.80 0.35
CA GLY A 96 -7.39 -18.78 -0.61
C GLY A 96 -8.40 -17.67 -0.43
N LYS A 97 -8.23 -16.82 0.58
CA LYS A 97 -9.13 -15.70 0.82
C LYS A 97 -8.83 -14.55 -0.13
N THR A 98 -9.88 -13.86 -0.56
CA THR A 98 -9.75 -12.67 -1.41
C THR A 98 -10.29 -11.47 -0.64
N SER A 99 -9.55 -10.38 -0.71
CA SER A 99 -9.97 -9.10 -0.12
C SER A 99 -9.93 -8.02 -1.18
N THR A 100 -10.86 -7.07 -1.07
CA THR A 100 -10.78 -5.84 -1.84
C THR A 100 -10.20 -4.76 -0.94
N PHE A 101 -9.41 -3.87 -1.51
CA PHE A 101 -8.75 -2.82 -0.71
C PHE A 101 -8.84 -1.48 -1.40
N CYS A 102 -8.79 -0.43 -0.58
CA CYS A 102 -8.53 0.93 -1.02
C CYS A 102 -7.57 1.55 -0.02
N ASP A 103 -6.38 1.89 -0.46
CA ASP A 103 -5.39 2.57 0.35
C ASP A 103 -5.35 4.03 -0.06
N VAL A 104 -5.57 4.91 0.92
CA VAL A 104 -5.50 6.36 0.72
C VAL A 104 -4.17 6.84 1.28
N TYR A 105 -3.38 7.49 0.43
CA TYR A 105 -2.04 7.95 0.77
C TYR A 105 -2.01 9.46 0.91
N GLU A 106 -1.25 9.94 1.88
CA GLU A 106 -0.91 11.34 1.99
C GLU A 106 0.61 11.48 1.86
N PHE A 107 1.05 12.28 0.90
CA PHE A 107 2.47 12.56 0.70
C PHE A 107 2.95 13.63 1.65
N SER A 108 4.25 13.64 1.95
CA SER A 108 4.87 14.68 2.76
C SER A 108 4.92 16.02 2.04
N ASN A 109 4.85 16.00 0.70
CA ASN A 109 4.83 17.20 -0.13
C ASN A 109 4.09 16.93 -1.43
N ALA A 110 3.82 18.01 -2.20
CA ALA A 110 3.06 17.89 -3.44
C ALA A 110 3.81 17.17 -4.56
N LYS A 111 5.13 17.03 -4.47
CA LYS A 111 5.92 16.28 -5.45
C LYS A 111 5.73 14.77 -5.31
N GLY A 112 5.28 14.30 -4.14
CA GLY A 112 5.06 12.89 -3.91
C GLY A 112 6.35 12.10 -3.74
N THR A 113 7.30 12.61 -2.95
CA THR A 113 8.60 11.97 -2.75
C THR A 113 8.63 10.98 -1.60
N ALA A 114 7.72 11.13 -0.63
CA ALA A 114 7.60 10.19 0.49
C ALA A 114 6.18 10.22 1.02
N VAL A 115 5.74 9.09 1.60
CA VAL A 115 4.40 8.96 2.17
C VAL A 115 4.46 9.24 3.67
N ARG A 116 3.56 10.10 4.14
CA ARG A 116 3.42 10.44 5.55
C ARG A 116 2.28 9.69 6.23
N GLU A 117 1.20 9.40 5.51
CA GLU A 117 0.06 8.69 6.07
C GLU A 117 -0.55 7.73 5.07
N ILE A 118 -0.97 6.56 5.57
CA ILE A 118 -1.69 5.57 4.80
C ILE A 118 -2.95 5.20 5.58
N LYS A 119 -4.12 5.28 4.93
CA LYS A 119 -5.37 4.75 5.48
C LYS A 119 -5.77 3.56 4.63
N SER A 120 -5.80 2.39 5.24
CA SER A 120 -6.09 1.14 4.54
C SER A 120 -7.49 0.67 4.87
N TYR A 121 -8.33 0.58 3.84
CA TYR A 121 -9.70 0.06 3.92
C TYR A 121 -9.69 -1.30 3.25
N VAL A 122 -9.85 -2.36 4.02
CA VAL A 122 -9.77 -3.73 3.50
C VAL A 122 -11.03 -4.49 3.87
N ILE A 123 -11.66 -5.10 2.87
CA ILE A 123 -12.89 -5.87 3.05
C ILE A 123 -12.68 -7.26 2.46
N GLU A 124 -12.84 -8.29 3.30
CA GLU A 124 -12.78 -9.67 2.82
C GLU A 124 -14.04 -10.00 2.02
N ILE A 125 -13.83 -10.56 0.84
CA ILE A 125 -14.92 -10.98 -0.05
C ILE A 125 -15.22 -12.44 0.24
N LYS A 126 -16.49 -12.75 0.51
CA LYS A 126 -16.94 -14.11 0.80
C LYS A 126 -17.42 -14.81 -0.45
#